data_471fd96f57cd856c1473a975ae82e32b
#
_entry.id   471fd96f57cd856c1473a975ae82e32b
#
_cell.length_a   1.000
_cell.length_b   1.000
_cell.length_c   1.000
_cell.angle_alpha   90.00
_cell.angle_beta   90.00
_cell.angle_gamma   90.00
#
_symmetry.space_group_name_H-M   'P 1'
#
loop_
_entity.id
_entity.type
_entity.pdbx_description
1 polymer ?
#
loop_
_entity_poly.entity_id
_entity_poly.type
_entity_poly.pdbx_seq_one_letter_code
_entity_poly.pdbx_strand_id
1 'polypeptide(L)'
;MKKYSWKTVGFSANAQKIGEELENIADITNKNVLNYAKKNIKSELHKCFEWDDTIAGEKYRLIQATRIISSISFVIEEKPKKTQKIYYSIKSEEKDVSKFKNIKDILEDDDEYYVLCNKAKQELESCKSKYDDLIKKEDLKNIIFNIYKEI
;
A
#
# COMPACT_ATOMS: atom_id res chain seq x y z
N MET A 1 -9.73 -8.74 -16.04
CA MET A 1 -9.68 -9.21 -14.63
C MET A 1 -8.51 -8.54 -13.96
N LYS A 2 -8.70 -7.89 -12.79
CA LYS A 2 -7.59 -7.24 -12.07
C LYS A 2 -6.60 -8.28 -11.58
N LYS A 3 -5.30 -8.04 -11.74
CA LYS A 3 -4.24 -8.94 -11.30
C LYS A 3 -3.47 -8.32 -10.14
N TYR A 4 -3.40 -9.04 -9.01
CA TYR A 4 -2.76 -8.59 -7.78
C TYR A 4 -1.45 -9.33 -7.54
N SER A 5 -0.48 -8.64 -6.95
CA SER A 5 0.78 -9.21 -6.48
C SER A 5 1.26 -8.55 -5.19
N TRP A 6 2.13 -9.22 -4.46
CA TRP A 6 2.83 -8.61 -3.32
C TRP A 6 3.93 -7.67 -3.81
N LYS A 7 3.94 -6.45 -3.29
CA LYS A 7 5.02 -5.48 -3.53
C LYS A 7 6.26 -5.78 -2.69
N THR A 8 6.08 -6.40 -1.52
CA THR A 8 7.15 -6.71 -0.56
C THR A 8 7.22 -8.20 -0.29
N VAL A 9 8.42 -8.70 0.01
CA VAL A 9 8.67 -10.09 0.40
C VAL A 9 8.17 -10.36 1.82
N GLY A 10 7.75 -11.58 2.12
CA GLY A 10 7.42 -12.02 3.47
C GLY A 10 5.94 -12.37 3.70
N PHE A 11 5.13 -12.40 2.64
CA PHE A 11 3.78 -12.94 2.68
C PHE A 11 3.71 -14.25 1.88
N SER A 12 3.21 -15.32 2.51
CA SER A 12 3.00 -16.63 1.87
C SER A 12 1.59 -16.79 1.29
N ALA A 13 0.65 -15.94 1.69
CA ALA A 13 -0.74 -15.98 1.25
C ALA A 13 -0.89 -15.55 -0.22
N ASN A 14 -1.96 -16.00 -0.88
CA ASN A 14 -2.22 -15.72 -2.28
C ASN A 14 -2.64 -14.27 -2.50
N ALA A 15 -1.76 -13.47 -3.14
CA ALA A 15 -1.99 -12.03 -3.37
C ALA A 15 -3.27 -11.74 -4.18
N GLN A 16 -3.63 -12.61 -5.16
CA GLN A 16 -4.83 -12.43 -5.95
C GLN A 16 -6.08 -12.48 -5.07
N LYS A 17 -6.19 -13.51 -4.22
CA LYS A 17 -7.31 -13.66 -3.30
C LYS A 17 -7.34 -12.55 -2.24
N ILE A 18 -6.18 -12.15 -1.71
CA ILE A 18 -6.09 -11.03 -0.77
C ILE A 18 -6.60 -9.73 -1.41
N GLY A 19 -6.22 -9.44 -2.66
CA GLY A 19 -6.71 -8.26 -3.38
C GLY A 19 -8.23 -8.28 -3.55
N GLU A 20 -8.80 -9.42 -3.91
CA GLU A 20 -10.24 -9.63 -4.06
C GLU A 20 -10.98 -9.51 -2.71
N GLU A 21 -10.42 -10.07 -1.63
CA GLU A 21 -10.99 -9.95 -0.28
C GLU A 21 -10.97 -8.51 0.23
N LEU A 22 -9.90 -7.74 -0.04
CA LEU A 22 -9.82 -6.33 0.31
C LEU A 22 -10.85 -5.48 -0.45
N GLU A 23 -11.12 -5.77 -1.73
CA GLU A 23 -12.16 -5.07 -2.50
C GLU A 23 -13.58 -5.29 -1.93
N ASN A 24 -13.83 -6.40 -1.25
CA ASN A 24 -15.11 -6.68 -0.59
C ASN A 24 -15.30 -5.96 0.75
N ILE A 25 -14.30 -5.23 1.23
CA ILE A 25 -14.36 -4.44 2.46
C ILE A 25 -14.72 -3.00 2.09
N ALA A 26 -15.93 -2.55 2.41
CA ALA A 26 -16.47 -1.26 1.99
C ALA A 26 -15.62 -0.06 2.45
N ASP A 27 -15.05 -0.11 3.66
CA ASP A 27 -14.18 0.92 4.22
C ASP A 27 -12.86 0.29 4.64
N ILE A 28 -11.77 0.57 3.89
CA ILE A 28 -10.47 -0.05 4.08
C ILE A 28 -9.72 0.63 5.23
N THR A 29 -9.93 0.09 6.42
CA THR A 29 -9.15 0.44 7.62
C THR A 29 -8.42 -0.81 8.13
N ASN A 30 -7.32 -0.61 8.86
CA ASN A 30 -6.64 -1.73 9.52
C ASN A 30 -7.57 -2.48 10.48
N LYS A 31 -8.49 -1.78 11.15
CA LYS A 31 -9.51 -2.33 12.04
C LYS A 31 -10.52 -3.19 11.29
N ASN A 32 -11.04 -2.71 10.15
CA ASN A 32 -12.00 -3.45 9.34
C ASN A 32 -11.38 -4.68 8.69
N VAL A 33 -10.13 -4.58 8.20
CA VAL A 33 -9.37 -5.72 7.66
C VAL A 33 -9.12 -6.77 8.74
N LEU A 34 -8.71 -6.38 9.94
CA LEU A 34 -8.56 -7.30 11.08
C LEU A 34 -9.90 -7.96 11.44
N ASN A 35 -11.00 -7.19 11.50
CA ASN A 35 -12.33 -7.71 11.82
C ASN A 35 -12.82 -8.68 10.74
N TYR A 36 -12.58 -8.40 9.47
CA TYR A 36 -12.89 -9.30 8.37
C TYR A 36 -12.14 -10.63 8.52
N ALA A 37 -10.84 -10.57 8.78
CA ALA A 37 -9.99 -11.75 8.97
C ALA A 37 -10.42 -12.58 10.21
N LYS A 38 -10.80 -11.93 11.33
CA LYS A 38 -11.34 -12.59 12.53
C LYS A 38 -12.62 -13.36 12.23
N LYS A 39 -13.55 -12.77 11.45
CA LYS A 39 -14.85 -13.38 11.12
C LYS A 39 -14.73 -14.48 10.07
N ASN A 40 -13.77 -14.39 9.17
CA ASN A 40 -13.62 -15.29 8.02
C ASN A 40 -12.37 -16.18 8.15
N ILE A 41 -12.42 -17.17 9.03
CA ILE A 41 -11.31 -18.06 9.37
C ILE A 41 -10.71 -18.77 8.14
N LYS A 42 -11.52 -19.02 7.09
CA LYS A 42 -11.08 -19.68 5.84
C LYS A 42 -10.51 -18.72 4.81
N SER A 43 -10.51 -17.41 5.07
CA SER A 43 -10.01 -16.40 4.15
C SER A 43 -8.47 -16.42 4.03
N GLU A 44 -7.94 -15.92 2.93
CA GLU A 44 -6.49 -15.71 2.78
C GLU A 44 -5.99 -14.61 3.73
N LEU A 45 -6.82 -13.58 3.98
CA LEU A 45 -6.52 -12.54 4.98
C LEU A 45 -6.32 -13.15 6.37
N HIS A 46 -7.13 -14.13 6.78
CA HIS A 46 -6.96 -14.78 8.09
C HIS A 46 -5.57 -15.41 8.25
N LYS A 47 -5.02 -16.02 7.20
CA LYS A 47 -3.69 -16.65 7.20
C LYS A 47 -2.53 -15.66 7.34
N CYS A 48 -2.78 -14.38 7.14
CA CYS A 48 -1.76 -13.33 7.24
C CYS A 48 -1.55 -12.80 8.67
N PHE A 49 -2.37 -13.23 9.63
CA PHE A 49 -2.31 -12.76 11.01
C PHE A 49 -1.79 -13.82 11.97
N GLU A 50 -1.10 -13.34 13.02
CA GLU A 50 -0.78 -14.15 14.18
C GLU A 50 -1.95 -14.13 15.16
N TRP A 51 -2.50 -15.30 15.48
CA TRP A 51 -3.70 -15.45 16.32
C TRP A 51 -3.40 -15.90 17.74
N ASP A 52 -2.16 -16.28 18.02
CA ASP A 52 -1.74 -16.59 19.38
C ASP A 52 -1.58 -15.29 20.18
N ASP A 53 -2.42 -15.08 21.18
CA ASP A 53 -2.39 -13.87 22.02
C ASP A 53 -1.15 -13.79 22.92
N THR A 54 -0.43 -14.89 23.12
CA THR A 54 0.84 -14.89 23.82
C THR A 54 1.96 -14.28 22.98
N ILE A 55 1.80 -14.31 21.65
CA ILE A 55 2.76 -13.80 20.67
C ILE A 55 2.34 -12.41 20.18
N ALA A 56 1.03 -12.20 19.93
CA ALA A 56 0.55 -10.99 19.30
C ALA A 56 -0.69 -10.40 19.98
N GLY A 57 -0.51 -9.27 20.65
CA GLY A 57 -1.64 -8.45 21.11
C GLY A 57 -2.35 -7.72 19.96
N GLU A 58 -3.53 -7.15 20.22
CA GLU A 58 -4.39 -6.50 19.20
C GLU A 58 -3.66 -5.36 18.45
N LYS A 59 -2.83 -4.57 19.14
CA LYS A 59 -2.02 -3.51 18.49
C LYS A 59 -1.09 -4.07 17.43
N TYR A 60 -0.48 -5.22 17.67
CA TYR A 60 0.40 -5.86 16.69
C TYR A 60 -0.39 -6.34 15.47
N ARG A 61 -1.60 -6.89 15.67
CA ARG A 61 -2.49 -7.28 14.55
C ARG A 61 -2.94 -6.09 13.71
N LEU A 62 -3.14 -4.91 14.31
CA LEU A 62 -3.42 -3.68 13.55
C LEU A 62 -2.23 -3.26 12.69
N ILE A 63 -0.99 -3.42 13.19
CA ILE A 63 0.22 -3.19 12.40
C ILE A 63 0.32 -4.20 11.24
N GLN A 64 0.02 -5.47 11.49
CA GLN A 64 -0.02 -6.50 10.43
C GLN A 64 -1.07 -6.14 9.36
N ALA A 65 -2.27 -5.70 9.75
CA ALA A 65 -3.30 -5.27 8.81
C ALA A 65 -2.83 -4.09 7.94
N THR A 66 -2.22 -3.08 8.55
CA THR A 66 -1.62 -1.94 7.83
C THR A 66 -0.57 -2.40 6.81
N ARG A 67 0.29 -3.35 7.21
CA ARG A 67 1.31 -3.92 6.32
C ARG A 67 0.70 -4.68 5.14
N ILE A 68 -0.35 -5.46 5.36
CA ILE A 68 -1.08 -6.19 4.30
C ILE A 68 -1.62 -5.20 3.26
N ILE A 69 -2.40 -4.20 3.70
CA ILE A 69 -3.01 -3.19 2.82
C ILE A 69 -1.93 -2.45 2.01
N SER A 70 -0.84 -2.05 2.65
CA SER A 70 0.23 -1.28 2.01
C SER A 70 1.08 -2.10 1.03
N SER A 71 1.09 -3.42 1.16
CA SER A 71 1.94 -4.33 0.37
C SER A 71 1.25 -4.86 -0.88
N ILE A 72 -0.08 -4.79 -0.95
CA ILE A 72 -0.80 -5.23 -2.14
C ILE A 72 -0.66 -4.22 -3.28
N SER A 73 -0.48 -4.70 -4.50
CA SER A 73 -0.30 -3.87 -5.70
C SER A 73 -0.93 -4.50 -6.93
N PHE A 74 -1.28 -3.67 -7.93
CA PHE A 74 -1.67 -4.15 -9.26
C PHE A 74 -0.44 -4.55 -10.07
N VAL A 75 -0.60 -5.61 -10.87
CA VAL A 75 0.34 -5.93 -11.96
C VAL A 75 -0.16 -5.21 -13.21
N ILE A 76 0.72 -4.42 -13.83
CA ILE A 76 0.41 -3.75 -15.10
C ILE A 76 0.57 -4.79 -16.21
N GLU A 77 -0.52 -5.14 -16.91
CA GLU A 77 -0.53 -6.22 -17.92
C GLU A 77 0.48 -5.98 -19.05
N GLU A 78 0.62 -4.72 -19.49
CA GLU A 78 1.57 -4.33 -20.54
C GLU A 78 3.04 -4.31 -20.09
N LYS A 79 3.27 -4.25 -18.77
CA LYS A 79 4.61 -4.23 -18.16
C LYS A 79 4.62 -5.13 -16.91
N PRO A 80 4.64 -6.47 -17.06
CA PRO A 80 4.42 -7.40 -15.94
C PRO A 80 5.47 -7.33 -14.82
N LYS A 81 6.60 -6.66 -15.05
CA LYS A 81 7.60 -6.35 -14.03
C LYS A 81 7.31 -5.06 -13.23
N LYS A 82 6.35 -4.22 -13.68
CA LYS A 82 5.95 -3.00 -12.98
C LYS A 82 4.68 -3.27 -12.18
N THR A 83 4.70 -2.90 -10.92
CA THR A 83 3.56 -2.95 -10.02
C THR A 83 3.17 -1.55 -9.60
N GLN A 84 1.88 -1.30 -9.46
CA GLN A 84 1.35 -0.02 -9.01
C GLN A 84 0.68 -0.17 -7.65
N LYS A 85 1.01 0.74 -6.72
CA LYS A 85 0.35 0.82 -5.42
C LYS A 85 -1.13 1.11 -5.60
N ILE A 86 -1.98 0.42 -4.83
CA ILE A 86 -3.43 0.51 -4.93
C ILE A 86 -4.02 1.40 -3.85
N TYR A 87 -3.63 1.15 -2.61
CA TYR A 87 -4.18 1.81 -1.44
C TYR A 87 -3.22 2.85 -0.88
N TYR A 88 -3.73 4.05 -0.68
CA TYR A 88 -3.01 5.17 -0.08
C TYR A 88 -3.61 5.52 1.26
N SER A 89 -2.75 5.77 2.25
CA SER A 89 -3.17 6.21 3.57
C SER A 89 -3.73 7.62 3.48
N ILE A 90 -4.96 7.80 3.99
CA ILE A 90 -5.63 9.07 4.16
C ILE A 90 -5.79 9.38 5.65
N LYS A 91 -6.19 10.61 5.98
CA LYS A 91 -6.40 11.02 7.37
C LYS A 91 -7.52 10.18 7.99
N SER A 92 -7.28 9.64 9.18
CA SER A 92 -8.29 8.95 10.00
C SER A 92 -8.69 9.86 11.16
N GLU A 93 -9.97 9.85 11.52
CA GLU A 93 -10.50 10.56 12.70
C GLU A 93 -10.31 9.75 13.98
N GLU A 94 -10.21 8.42 13.86
CA GLU A 94 -9.99 7.53 14.99
C GLU A 94 -8.50 7.42 15.34
N LYS A 95 -8.19 7.53 16.64
CA LYS A 95 -6.83 7.32 17.15
C LYS A 95 -6.43 5.85 16.95
N ASP A 96 -5.17 5.63 16.57
CA ASP A 96 -4.57 4.30 16.33
C ASP A 96 -5.21 3.50 15.18
N VAL A 97 -6.14 4.10 14.40
CA VAL A 97 -6.73 3.49 13.21
C VAL A 97 -6.15 4.14 11.95
N SER A 98 -5.58 3.34 11.06
CA SER A 98 -5.14 3.79 9.74
C SER A 98 -6.25 3.56 8.73
N LYS A 99 -6.65 4.61 8.02
CA LYS A 99 -7.62 4.55 6.92
C LYS A 99 -6.90 4.59 5.59
N PHE A 100 -7.39 3.80 4.63
CA PHE A 100 -6.84 3.71 3.29
C PHE A 100 -7.94 3.85 2.25
N LYS A 101 -7.60 4.46 1.11
CA LYS A 101 -8.51 4.61 -0.03
C LYS A 101 -7.84 4.10 -1.29
N ASN A 102 -8.63 3.52 -2.19
CA ASN A 102 -8.14 3.06 -3.49
C ASN A 102 -7.74 4.27 -4.34
N ILE A 103 -6.67 4.14 -5.11
CA ILE A 103 -6.19 5.21 -5.99
C ILE A 103 -7.28 5.69 -6.97
N LYS A 104 -8.14 4.80 -7.47
CA LYS A 104 -9.23 5.18 -8.37
C LYS A 104 -10.20 6.17 -7.72
N ASP A 105 -10.60 5.87 -6.48
CA ASP A 105 -11.54 6.72 -5.75
C ASP A 105 -10.90 8.07 -5.37
N ILE A 106 -9.58 8.08 -5.12
CA ILE A 106 -8.84 9.33 -4.87
C ILE A 106 -8.76 10.19 -6.13
N LEU A 107 -8.62 9.57 -7.32
CA LEU A 107 -8.55 10.30 -8.59
C LEU A 107 -9.90 10.93 -9.01
N GLU A 108 -11.00 10.49 -8.42
CA GLU A 108 -12.34 11.03 -8.62
C GLU A 108 -12.71 12.15 -7.60
N ASP A 109 -11.87 12.38 -6.59
CA ASP A 109 -12.06 13.36 -5.51
C ASP A 109 -10.94 14.41 -5.57
N ASP A 110 -11.26 15.62 -6.02
CA ASP A 110 -10.28 16.69 -6.24
C ASP A 110 -9.50 17.06 -4.97
N ASP A 111 -10.15 17.08 -3.81
CA ASP A 111 -9.51 17.44 -2.54
C ASP A 111 -8.51 16.36 -2.09
N GLU A 112 -8.91 15.10 -2.17
CA GLU A 112 -8.05 13.96 -1.82
C GLU A 112 -6.90 13.80 -2.82
N TYR A 113 -7.17 14.01 -4.11
CA TYR A 113 -6.15 14.05 -5.14
C TYR A 113 -5.09 15.11 -4.85
N TYR A 114 -5.50 16.33 -4.53
CA TYR A 114 -4.59 17.42 -4.20
C TYR A 114 -3.73 17.10 -2.96
N VAL A 115 -4.34 16.54 -1.91
CA VAL A 115 -3.62 16.12 -0.70
C VAL A 115 -2.59 15.04 -1.03
N LEU A 116 -2.94 14.03 -1.85
CA LEU A 116 -2.02 12.99 -2.26
C LEU A 116 -0.87 13.52 -3.12
N CYS A 117 -1.15 14.43 -4.05
CA CYS A 117 -0.13 15.10 -4.86
C CYS A 117 0.88 15.88 -4.02
N ASN A 118 0.39 16.64 -3.03
CA ASN A 118 1.28 17.37 -2.11
C ASN A 118 2.16 16.42 -1.29
N LYS A 119 1.60 15.30 -0.82
CA LYS A 119 2.37 14.27 -0.12
C LYS A 119 3.44 13.67 -1.02
N ALA A 120 3.11 13.32 -2.25
CA ALA A 120 4.06 12.78 -3.23
C ALA A 120 5.19 13.78 -3.51
N LYS A 121 4.86 15.08 -3.67
CA LYS A 121 5.84 16.16 -3.84
C LYS A 121 6.81 16.23 -2.66
N GLN A 122 6.30 16.22 -1.43
CA GLN A 122 7.13 16.25 -0.21
C GLN A 122 8.06 15.01 -0.12
N GLU A 123 7.55 13.82 -0.47
CA GLU A 123 8.36 12.59 -0.49
C GLU A 123 9.49 12.68 -1.53
N LEU A 124 9.21 13.23 -2.72
CA LEU A 124 10.22 13.45 -3.76
C LEU A 124 11.26 14.50 -3.35
N GLU A 125 10.85 15.60 -2.73
CA GLU A 125 11.75 16.62 -2.21
C GLU A 125 12.64 16.06 -1.09
N SER A 126 12.07 15.27 -0.19
CA SER A 126 12.81 14.57 0.87
C SER A 126 13.81 13.56 0.30
N CYS A 127 13.40 12.80 -0.70
CA CYS A 127 14.28 11.87 -1.41
C CYS A 127 15.44 12.62 -2.10
N LYS A 128 15.15 13.72 -2.79
CA LYS A 128 16.15 14.57 -3.42
C LYS A 128 17.16 15.09 -2.39
N SER A 129 16.67 15.66 -1.27
CA SER A 129 17.54 16.19 -0.22
C SER A 129 18.44 15.10 0.39
N LYS A 130 17.89 13.92 0.64
CA LYS A 130 18.64 12.78 1.20
C LYS A 130 19.80 12.31 0.31
N TYR A 131 19.64 12.43 -1.00
CA TYR A 131 20.62 11.95 -1.98
C TYR A 131 21.29 13.07 -2.78
N ASP A 132 21.22 14.35 -2.31
CA ASP A 132 21.70 15.53 -3.04
C ASP A 132 23.15 15.41 -3.46
N ASP A 133 24.03 14.92 -2.58
CA ASP A 133 25.45 14.72 -2.88
C ASP A 133 25.72 13.61 -3.93
N LEU A 134 24.85 12.60 -3.99
CA LEU A 134 24.93 11.55 -5.02
C LEU A 134 24.36 12.04 -6.35
N ILE A 135 23.30 12.86 -6.33
CA ILE A 135 22.66 13.43 -7.52
C ILE A 135 23.59 14.42 -8.23
N LYS A 136 24.51 15.05 -7.53
CA LYS A 136 25.53 15.94 -8.11
C LYS A 136 26.55 15.21 -8.98
N LYS A 137 26.70 13.88 -8.82
CA LYS A 137 27.49 13.05 -9.71
C LYS A 137 26.69 12.76 -11.00
N GLU A 138 27.37 12.89 -12.13
CA GLU A 138 26.76 12.88 -13.47
C GLU A 138 25.95 11.62 -13.80
N ASP A 139 26.40 10.46 -13.30
CA ASP A 139 25.76 9.16 -13.53
C ASP A 139 24.35 9.08 -12.96
N LEU A 140 24.11 9.62 -11.74
CA LEU A 140 22.80 9.59 -11.11
C LEU A 140 21.82 10.60 -11.74
N LYS A 141 22.32 11.75 -12.22
CA LYS A 141 21.52 12.70 -13.00
C LYS A 141 20.94 12.07 -14.26
N ASN A 142 21.76 11.31 -14.98
CA ASN A 142 21.35 10.64 -16.21
C ASN A 142 20.31 9.54 -15.93
N ILE A 143 20.43 8.80 -14.83
CA ILE A 143 19.46 7.79 -14.42
C ILE A 143 18.11 8.46 -14.09
N ILE A 144 18.12 9.53 -13.29
CA ILE A 144 16.90 10.27 -12.93
C ILE A 144 16.25 10.86 -14.19
N PHE A 145 17.01 11.47 -15.08
CA PHE A 145 16.50 12.04 -16.33
C PHE A 145 15.85 10.97 -17.23
N ASN A 146 16.45 9.78 -17.32
CA ASN A 146 15.89 8.67 -18.10
C ASN A 146 14.60 8.12 -17.49
N ILE A 147 14.50 8.04 -16.16
CA ILE A 147 13.25 7.64 -15.47
C ILE A 147 12.12 8.61 -15.82
N TYR A 148 12.36 9.92 -15.85
CA TYR A 148 11.35 10.93 -16.19
C TYR A 148 10.99 10.97 -17.68
N LYS A 149 11.86 10.51 -18.58
CA LYS A 149 11.55 10.43 -20.03
C LYS A 149 10.64 9.25 -20.37
N GLU A 150 10.56 8.23 -19.52
CA GLU A 150 9.72 7.05 -19.73
C GLU A 150 8.29 7.20 -19.13
N ILE A 151 7.97 8.34 -18.51
CA ILE A 151 6.66 8.70 -18.00
C ILE A 151 5.97 9.62 -19.00
#